data_ba9138580a64a7fa59a437f3d4aed5d9
#
_entry.id   ba9138580a64a7fa59a437f3d4aed5d9
#
_cell.length_a   1.000
_cell.length_b   1.000
_cell.length_c   1.000
_cell.angle_alpha   90.00
_cell.angle_beta   90.00
_cell.angle_gamma   90.00
#
_symmetry.space_group_name_H-M   'P 1'
#
loop_
_entity.id
_entity.type
_entity.pdbx_description
1 polymer ?
#
loop_
_entity_poly.entity_id
_entity_poly.type
_entity_poly.pdbx_seq_one_letter_code
_entity_poly.pdbx_strand_id
1 'polypeptide(L)'
;MNWAHVLLAGYIGAVIAIVVGMFRKKGWLGKISGAVVFVVAIIAWNLFDVHYLIPRESPDYGLTEEQQFEKAMLSNPAFQVIKEQEPELTQKIISQAAQMKKAGSSEQQVIDAIQPQILQLQMARLQQAPDANVIEYMKINLEQIAAVAKIGDDECFRFLFPAVKGGINPARLVPHEIMNRRMASDMSMMRAAYGPNKHTVTAEEKQLALQDLQAISPGLVQRYGPDIQIMAEPTKAIGKEKIACEIVQDLWSQVLKLPTARAAGVIRLMLSAEMQ
;
A
#
# COMPACT_ATOMS: atom_id res chain seq x y z
N MET A 1 2.62 5.49 -24.50
CA MET A 1 3.37 5.58 -25.78
C MET A 1 3.71 7.05 -25.99
N ASN A 2 5.01 7.39 -26.01
CA ASN A 2 5.43 8.80 -26.14
C ASN A 2 5.44 9.18 -27.63
N TRP A 3 4.42 9.90 -28.09
CA TRP A 3 4.26 10.30 -29.49
C TRP A 3 5.41 11.17 -30.02
N ALA A 4 6.09 11.91 -29.13
CA ALA A 4 7.25 12.71 -29.53
C ALA A 4 8.39 11.83 -30.05
N HIS A 5 8.70 10.72 -29.38
CA HIS A 5 9.72 9.77 -29.83
C HIS A 5 9.33 9.05 -31.13
N VAL A 6 8.04 8.72 -31.31
CA VAL A 6 7.54 8.10 -32.54
C VAL A 6 7.73 9.05 -33.71
N LEU A 7 7.39 10.34 -33.57
CA LEU A 7 7.58 11.36 -34.59
C LEU A 7 9.07 11.61 -34.85
N LEU A 8 9.91 11.67 -33.82
CA LEU A 8 11.33 11.86 -33.92
C LEU A 8 12.01 10.67 -34.68
N ALA A 9 11.64 9.44 -34.32
CA ALA A 9 12.13 8.25 -35.03
C ALA A 9 11.73 8.24 -36.51
N GLY A 10 10.51 8.66 -36.84
CA GLY A 10 10.04 8.82 -38.22
C GLY A 10 10.87 9.88 -39.01
N TYR A 11 11.10 11.04 -38.38
CA TYR A 11 11.93 12.10 -38.99
C TYR A 11 13.37 11.65 -39.22
N ILE A 12 14.02 11.05 -38.25
CA ILE A 12 15.39 10.54 -38.35
C ILE A 12 15.46 9.43 -39.40
N GLY A 13 14.49 8.53 -39.46
CA GLY A 13 14.40 7.51 -40.52
C GLY A 13 14.34 8.12 -41.91
N ALA A 14 13.58 9.18 -42.12
CA ALA A 14 13.54 9.90 -43.40
C ALA A 14 14.88 10.56 -43.73
N VAL A 15 15.55 11.20 -42.79
CA VAL A 15 16.89 11.79 -42.97
C VAL A 15 17.90 10.72 -43.35
N ILE A 16 17.96 9.59 -42.68
CA ILE A 16 18.83 8.45 -43.00
C ILE A 16 18.57 7.95 -44.43
N ALA A 17 17.29 7.81 -44.81
CA ALA A 17 16.91 7.39 -46.14
C ALA A 17 17.43 8.34 -47.25
N ILE A 18 17.31 9.67 -47.03
CA ILE A 18 17.79 10.70 -47.93
C ILE A 18 19.33 10.62 -48.09
N VAL A 19 20.06 10.52 -46.94
CA VAL A 19 21.52 10.45 -46.92
C VAL A 19 22.02 9.20 -47.64
N VAL A 20 21.47 8.03 -47.34
CA VAL A 20 21.81 6.76 -48.03
C VAL A 20 21.47 6.84 -49.52
N GLY A 21 20.36 7.47 -49.89
CA GLY A 21 19.96 7.70 -51.28
C GLY A 21 20.97 8.58 -52.04
N MET A 22 21.49 9.65 -51.41
CA MET A 22 22.54 10.51 -51.99
C MET A 22 23.86 9.74 -52.22
N PHE A 23 24.31 8.92 -51.26
CA PHE A 23 25.52 8.10 -51.44
C PHE A 23 25.36 7.04 -52.51
N ARG A 24 24.14 6.48 -52.66
CA ARG A 24 23.85 5.58 -53.81
C ARG A 24 23.89 6.29 -55.14
N LYS A 25 23.34 7.51 -55.25
CA LYS A 25 23.41 8.31 -56.49
C LYS A 25 24.83 8.66 -56.86
N LYS A 26 25.73 8.87 -55.89
CA LYS A 26 27.17 9.13 -56.13
C LYS A 26 27.97 7.87 -56.46
N GLY A 27 27.34 6.68 -56.48
CA GLY A 27 28.02 5.41 -56.78
C GLY A 27 28.85 4.83 -55.65
N TRP A 28 28.81 5.43 -54.46
CA TRP A 28 29.58 4.97 -53.30
C TRP A 28 28.96 3.75 -52.60
N LEU A 29 27.65 3.55 -52.76
CA LEU A 29 26.94 2.41 -52.20
C LEU A 29 26.13 1.68 -53.28
N GLY A 30 26.29 0.36 -53.31
CA GLY A 30 25.47 -0.52 -54.17
C GLY A 30 24.04 -0.66 -53.58
N LYS A 31 23.14 -1.33 -54.31
CA LYS A 31 21.75 -1.52 -53.87
C LYS A 31 21.67 -2.30 -52.56
N ILE A 32 22.43 -3.39 -52.41
CA ILE A 32 22.43 -4.25 -51.22
C ILE A 32 23.15 -3.55 -50.04
N SER A 33 24.34 -2.98 -50.29
CA SER A 33 25.10 -2.27 -49.24
C SER A 33 24.35 -1.04 -48.72
N GLY A 34 23.64 -0.30 -49.59
CA GLY A 34 22.78 0.81 -49.15
C GLY A 34 21.61 0.37 -48.25
N ALA A 35 20.99 -0.77 -48.54
CA ALA A 35 19.95 -1.32 -47.70
C ALA A 35 20.49 -1.78 -46.32
N VAL A 36 21.64 -2.44 -46.29
CA VAL A 36 22.30 -2.85 -45.02
C VAL A 36 22.69 -1.65 -44.19
N VAL A 37 23.30 -0.61 -44.77
CA VAL A 37 23.65 0.63 -44.04
C VAL A 37 22.41 1.32 -43.48
N PHE A 38 21.30 1.37 -44.21
CA PHE A 38 20.03 1.93 -43.73
C PHE A 38 19.50 1.16 -42.50
N VAL A 39 19.44 -0.17 -42.59
CA VAL A 39 18.94 -1.02 -41.47
C VAL A 39 19.82 -0.87 -40.24
N VAL A 40 21.17 -0.90 -40.42
CA VAL A 40 22.10 -0.73 -39.30
C VAL A 40 21.94 0.66 -38.64
N ALA A 41 21.77 1.71 -39.43
CA ALA A 41 21.59 3.07 -38.92
C ALA A 41 20.25 3.22 -38.13
N ILE A 42 19.18 2.59 -38.61
CA ILE A 42 17.89 2.56 -37.88
C ILE A 42 18.02 1.80 -36.58
N ILE A 43 18.67 0.63 -36.56
CA ILE A 43 18.90 -0.14 -35.34
C ILE A 43 19.75 0.67 -34.35
N ALA A 44 20.83 1.28 -34.79
CA ALA A 44 21.69 2.12 -33.95
C ALA A 44 20.94 3.32 -33.39
N TRP A 45 20.07 3.97 -34.17
CA TRP A 45 19.20 5.05 -33.69
C TRP A 45 18.21 4.55 -32.63
N ASN A 46 17.53 3.45 -32.89
CA ASN A 46 16.58 2.90 -31.91
C ASN A 46 17.27 2.53 -30.59
N LEU A 47 18.46 1.92 -30.65
CA LEU A 47 19.23 1.62 -29.43
C LEU A 47 19.63 2.89 -28.69
N PHE A 48 20.03 3.94 -29.42
CA PHE A 48 20.38 5.24 -28.84
C PHE A 48 19.16 5.92 -28.19
N ASP A 49 18.03 5.92 -28.89
CA ASP A 49 16.78 6.50 -28.38
C ASP A 49 16.32 5.80 -27.10
N VAL A 50 16.24 4.46 -27.12
CA VAL A 50 15.79 3.65 -25.97
C VAL A 50 16.76 3.71 -24.78
N HIS A 51 18.06 3.74 -25.01
CA HIS A 51 19.06 3.67 -23.95
C HIS A 51 19.53 5.04 -23.47
N TYR A 52 19.36 6.09 -24.26
CA TYR A 52 19.89 7.43 -23.97
C TYR A 52 18.83 8.53 -23.90
N LEU A 53 17.92 8.62 -24.86
CA LEU A 53 16.99 9.74 -24.92
C LEU A 53 15.77 9.51 -24.01
N ILE A 54 15.11 8.35 -24.15
CA ILE A 54 13.93 8.02 -23.32
C ILE A 54 14.24 8.06 -21.81
N PRO A 55 15.34 7.47 -21.31
CA PRO A 55 15.68 7.58 -19.89
C PRO A 55 15.92 9.01 -19.43
N ARG A 56 16.55 9.87 -20.26
CA ARG A 56 16.84 11.27 -19.91
C ARG A 56 15.60 12.15 -19.82
N GLU A 57 14.53 11.82 -20.50
CA GLU A 57 13.23 12.48 -20.38
C GLU A 57 12.39 11.97 -19.21
N SER A 58 12.83 10.89 -18.57
CA SER A 58 12.16 10.39 -17.36
C SER A 58 12.24 11.44 -16.25
N PRO A 59 11.15 11.73 -15.53
CA PRO A 59 11.17 12.59 -14.36
C PRO A 59 12.11 12.12 -13.25
N ASP A 60 12.56 10.86 -13.33
CA ASP A 60 13.44 10.20 -12.36
C ASP A 60 14.89 10.07 -12.87
N TYR A 61 15.20 10.66 -14.05
CA TYR A 61 16.55 10.62 -14.58
C TYR A 61 17.56 11.32 -13.65
N GLY A 62 18.64 10.62 -13.33
CA GLY A 62 19.69 11.12 -12.45
C GLY A 62 19.39 10.98 -10.94
N LEU A 63 18.19 10.52 -10.58
CA LEU A 63 17.89 10.18 -9.19
C LEU A 63 18.49 8.81 -8.82
N THR A 64 19.05 8.72 -7.60
CA THR A 64 19.43 7.43 -7.04
C THR A 64 18.20 6.56 -6.75
N GLU A 65 18.39 5.25 -6.57
CA GLU A 65 17.31 4.34 -6.16
C GLU A 65 16.61 4.79 -4.88
N GLU A 66 17.36 5.33 -3.92
CA GLU A 66 16.80 5.90 -2.69
C GLU A 66 15.92 7.11 -2.98
N GLN A 67 16.38 8.03 -3.81
CA GLN A 67 15.63 9.24 -4.19
C GLN A 67 14.35 8.89 -4.98
N GLN A 68 14.42 7.91 -5.88
CA GLN A 68 13.26 7.44 -6.63
C GLN A 68 12.22 6.82 -5.68
N PHE A 69 12.66 5.96 -4.75
CA PHE A 69 11.79 5.34 -3.77
C PHE A 69 11.20 6.38 -2.81
N GLU A 70 12.02 7.31 -2.31
CA GLU A 70 11.55 8.41 -1.45
C GLU A 70 10.49 9.25 -2.16
N LYS A 71 10.72 9.66 -3.40
CA LYS A 71 9.78 10.42 -4.21
C LYS A 71 8.46 9.67 -4.39
N ALA A 72 8.52 8.39 -4.73
CA ALA A 72 7.34 7.54 -4.88
C ALA A 72 6.58 7.39 -3.55
N MET A 73 7.28 7.14 -2.45
CA MET A 73 6.71 7.00 -1.13
C MET A 73 6.03 8.30 -0.67
N LEU A 74 6.71 9.44 -0.82
CA LEU A 74 6.19 10.76 -0.40
C LEU A 74 5.13 11.33 -1.33
N SER A 75 4.87 10.71 -2.49
CA SER A 75 3.69 11.03 -3.29
C SER A 75 2.37 10.69 -2.55
N ASN A 76 2.44 9.79 -1.56
CA ASN A 76 1.32 9.48 -0.67
C ASN A 76 1.40 10.39 0.58
N PRO A 77 0.38 11.23 0.86
CA PRO A 77 0.38 12.16 1.99
C PRO A 77 0.56 11.50 3.37
N ALA A 78 0.14 10.23 3.53
CA ALA A 78 0.30 9.52 4.80
C ALA A 78 1.80 9.32 5.15
N PHE A 79 2.64 9.04 4.15
CA PHE A 79 4.08 8.92 4.36
C PHE A 79 4.77 10.25 4.63
N GLN A 80 4.20 11.37 4.19
CA GLN A 80 4.72 12.69 4.57
C GLN A 80 4.58 12.90 6.08
N VAL A 81 3.44 12.51 6.67
CA VAL A 81 3.24 12.58 8.13
C VAL A 81 4.24 11.69 8.87
N ILE A 82 4.50 10.48 8.36
CA ILE A 82 5.50 9.57 8.95
C ILE A 82 6.90 10.21 8.88
N LYS A 83 7.27 10.79 7.75
CA LYS A 83 8.55 11.48 7.60
C LYS A 83 8.71 12.67 8.56
N GLU A 84 7.64 13.46 8.74
CA GLU A 84 7.63 14.59 9.68
C GLU A 84 7.81 14.14 11.13
N GLN A 85 7.21 13.02 11.53
CA GLN A 85 7.18 12.55 12.92
C GLN A 85 8.32 11.59 13.26
N GLU A 86 8.73 10.76 12.29
CA GLU A 86 9.69 9.65 12.45
C GLU A 86 10.73 9.68 11.31
N PRO A 87 11.57 10.72 11.23
CA PRO A 87 12.53 10.89 10.13
C PRO A 87 13.56 9.74 10.07
N GLU A 88 14.00 9.22 11.23
CA GLU A 88 14.97 8.11 11.30
C GLU A 88 14.36 6.80 10.76
N LEU A 89 13.11 6.49 11.15
CA LEU A 89 12.39 5.33 10.63
C LEU A 89 12.17 5.47 9.12
N THR A 90 11.80 6.66 8.66
CA THR A 90 11.62 6.94 7.23
C THR A 90 12.91 6.68 6.45
N GLN A 91 14.05 7.20 6.93
CA GLN A 91 15.33 6.98 6.27
C GLN A 91 15.73 5.50 6.26
N LYS A 92 15.50 4.80 7.37
CA LYS A 92 15.73 3.34 7.45
C LYS A 92 14.91 2.58 6.40
N ILE A 93 13.62 2.91 6.26
CA ILE A 93 12.72 2.28 5.27
C ILE A 93 13.22 2.55 3.85
N ILE A 94 13.59 3.80 3.52
CA ILE A 94 14.09 4.19 2.21
C ILE A 94 15.37 3.41 1.87
N SER A 95 16.35 3.39 2.78
CA SER A 95 17.62 2.69 2.57
C SER A 95 17.41 1.17 2.44
N GLN A 96 16.53 0.57 3.24
CA GLN A 96 16.19 -0.85 3.15
C GLN A 96 15.55 -1.18 1.79
N ALA A 97 14.58 -0.40 1.33
CA ALA A 97 13.92 -0.60 0.06
C ALA A 97 14.90 -0.51 -1.12
N ALA A 98 15.78 0.52 -1.11
CA ALA A 98 16.78 0.70 -2.15
C ALA A 98 17.79 -0.46 -2.19
N GLN A 99 18.25 -0.93 -1.02
CA GLN A 99 19.14 -2.10 -0.93
C GLN A 99 18.48 -3.38 -1.48
N MET A 100 17.23 -3.64 -1.10
CA MET A 100 16.48 -4.80 -1.59
C MET A 100 16.28 -4.73 -3.10
N LYS A 101 15.93 -3.56 -3.65
CA LYS A 101 15.77 -3.35 -5.09
C LYS A 101 17.09 -3.58 -5.82
N LYS A 102 18.19 -3.04 -5.31
CA LYS A 102 19.54 -3.25 -5.85
C LYS A 102 19.96 -4.73 -5.82
N ALA A 103 19.50 -5.48 -4.83
CA ALA A 103 19.70 -6.93 -4.72
C ALA A 103 18.78 -7.76 -5.63
N GLY A 104 17.90 -7.12 -6.41
CA GLY A 104 16.99 -7.80 -7.34
C GLY A 104 15.68 -8.29 -6.72
N SER A 105 15.33 -7.83 -5.52
CA SER A 105 14.05 -8.17 -4.89
C SER A 105 12.88 -7.63 -5.71
N SER A 106 11.79 -8.40 -5.76
CA SER A 106 10.54 -7.95 -6.37
C SER A 106 9.90 -6.83 -5.55
N GLU A 107 9.04 -6.03 -6.20
CA GLU A 107 8.25 -4.99 -5.53
C GLU A 107 7.45 -5.55 -4.33
N GLN A 108 6.85 -6.73 -4.49
CA GLN A 108 6.10 -7.39 -3.41
C GLN A 108 7.00 -7.74 -2.22
N GLN A 109 8.20 -8.25 -2.46
CA GLN A 109 9.15 -8.55 -1.38
C GLN A 109 9.57 -7.28 -0.61
N VAL A 110 9.74 -6.16 -1.30
CA VAL A 110 10.02 -4.87 -0.66
C VAL A 110 8.83 -4.42 0.20
N ILE A 111 7.61 -4.50 -0.32
CA ILE A 111 6.38 -4.18 0.43
C ILE A 111 6.27 -5.05 1.68
N ASP A 112 6.43 -6.37 1.55
CA ASP A 112 6.32 -7.33 2.65
C ASP A 112 7.35 -7.06 3.78
N ALA A 113 8.53 -6.57 3.44
CA ALA A 113 9.57 -6.23 4.41
C ALA A 113 9.32 -4.89 5.14
N ILE A 114 8.64 -3.95 4.50
CA ILE A 114 8.40 -2.58 5.03
C ILE A 114 7.08 -2.48 5.78
N GLN A 115 6.04 -3.13 5.26
CA GLN A 115 4.67 -3.04 5.80
C GLN A 115 4.57 -3.30 7.31
N PRO A 116 5.26 -4.30 7.90
CA PRO A 116 5.20 -4.54 9.34
C PRO A 116 5.71 -3.35 10.18
N GLN A 117 6.75 -2.66 9.72
CA GLN A 117 7.32 -1.50 10.43
C GLN A 117 6.32 -0.33 10.46
N ILE A 118 5.63 -0.09 9.34
CA ILE A 118 4.60 0.94 9.23
C ILE A 118 3.39 0.57 10.09
N LEU A 119 2.95 -0.69 10.04
CA LEU A 119 1.83 -1.17 10.85
C LEU A 119 2.12 -1.05 12.35
N GLN A 120 3.33 -1.43 12.78
CA GLN A 120 3.75 -1.27 14.18
C GLN A 120 3.67 0.20 14.63
N LEU A 121 4.15 1.13 13.80
CA LEU A 121 4.04 2.57 14.09
C LEU A 121 2.57 2.99 14.19
N GLN A 122 1.72 2.60 13.22
CA GLN A 122 0.30 2.93 13.23
C GLN A 122 -0.41 2.39 14.48
N MET A 123 -0.12 1.16 14.89
CA MET A 123 -0.71 0.58 16.11
C MET A 123 -0.23 1.32 17.36
N ALA A 124 1.04 1.68 17.46
CA ALA A 124 1.55 2.48 18.56
C ALA A 124 0.89 3.88 18.62
N ARG A 125 0.66 4.52 17.46
CA ARG A 125 -0.06 5.80 17.38
C ARG A 125 -1.53 5.65 17.74
N LEU A 126 -2.18 4.55 17.34
CA LEU A 126 -3.57 4.28 17.71
C LEU A 126 -3.76 4.24 19.24
N GLN A 127 -2.80 3.66 19.98
CA GLN A 127 -2.82 3.65 21.43
C GLN A 127 -2.79 5.08 22.04
N GLN A 128 -2.13 6.00 21.35
CA GLN A 128 -1.92 7.39 21.80
C GLN A 128 -2.91 8.38 21.18
N ALA A 129 -3.74 7.95 20.24
CA ALA A 129 -4.71 8.82 19.59
C ALA A 129 -5.88 9.16 20.51
N PRO A 130 -6.45 10.38 20.42
CA PRO A 130 -7.71 10.71 21.11
C PRO A 130 -8.87 9.80 20.69
N ASP A 131 -9.85 9.59 21.57
CA ASP A 131 -10.95 8.64 21.35
C ASP A 131 -11.69 8.87 20.02
N ALA A 132 -11.95 10.13 19.66
CA ALA A 132 -12.64 10.44 18.40
C ALA A 132 -11.88 9.90 17.17
N ASN A 133 -10.54 9.98 17.17
CA ASN A 133 -9.70 9.47 16.09
C ASN A 133 -9.70 7.94 16.04
N VAL A 134 -9.68 7.28 17.21
CA VAL A 134 -9.76 5.81 17.31
C VAL A 134 -11.10 5.30 16.76
N ILE A 135 -12.19 5.97 17.12
CA ILE A 135 -13.54 5.62 16.64
C ILE A 135 -13.64 5.82 15.12
N GLU A 136 -13.15 6.93 14.59
CA GLU A 136 -13.18 7.20 13.14
C GLU A 136 -12.33 6.19 12.37
N TYR A 137 -11.13 5.87 12.86
CA TYR A 137 -10.28 4.82 12.31
C TYR A 137 -11.04 3.50 12.19
N MET A 138 -11.73 3.06 13.25
CA MET A 138 -12.44 1.79 13.27
C MET A 138 -13.70 1.80 12.39
N LYS A 139 -14.45 2.92 12.35
CA LYS A 139 -15.60 3.06 11.44
C LYS A 139 -15.20 2.87 9.99
N ILE A 140 -14.13 3.54 9.55
CA ILE A 140 -13.66 3.42 8.17
C ILE A 140 -13.08 2.02 7.90
N ASN A 141 -12.41 1.42 8.89
CA ASN A 141 -11.95 0.03 8.78
C ASN A 141 -13.13 -0.93 8.56
N LEU A 142 -14.21 -0.77 9.33
CA LEU A 142 -15.43 -1.58 9.16
C LEU A 142 -16.08 -1.37 7.78
N GLU A 143 -16.09 -0.13 7.27
CA GLU A 143 -16.57 0.15 5.91
C GLU A 143 -15.70 -0.53 4.83
N GLN A 144 -14.38 -0.56 5.02
CA GLN A 144 -13.49 -1.30 4.12
C GLN A 144 -13.78 -2.81 4.15
N ILE A 145 -13.92 -3.39 5.35
CA ILE A 145 -14.28 -4.81 5.51
C ILE A 145 -15.59 -5.10 4.78
N ALA A 146 -16.61 -4.27 4.99
CA ALA A 146 -17.91 -4.43 4.34
C ALA A 146 -17.84 -4.28 2.81
N ALA A 147 -16.98 -3.39 2.30
CA ALA A 147 -16.76 -3.24 0.87
C ALA A 147 -16.07 -4.47 0.26
N VAL A 148 -15.06 -5.01 0.93
CA VAL A 148 -14.36 -6.23 0.47
C VAL A 148 -15.27 -7.46 0.58
N ALA A 149 -16.08 -7.58 1.63
CA ALA A 149 -17.03 -8.67 1.78
C ALA A 149 -18.10 -8.74 0.67
N LYS A 150 -18.42 -7.61 0.03
CA LYS A 150 -19.30 -7.58 -1.15
C LYS A 150 -18.65 -8.15 -2.42
N ILE A 151 -17.33 -8.23 -2.47
CA ILE A 151 -16.58 -8.80 -3.59
C ILE A 151 -16.56 -10.31 -3.47
N GLY A 152 -16.25 -10.83 -2.28
CA GLY A 152 -16.23 -12.25 -1.98
C GLY A 152 -15.81 -12.57 -0.55
N ASP A 153 -16.22 -13.77 -0.11
CA ASP A 153 -15.89 -14.26 1.23
C ASP A 153 -14.39 -14.53 1.39
N ASP A 154 -13.73 -15.04 0.34
CA ASP A 154 -12.28 -15.30 0.31
C ASP A 154 -11.48 -13.99 0.37
N GLU A 155 -11.87 -12.99 -0.40
CA GLU A 155 -11.23 -11.67 -0.40
C GLU A 155 -11.36 -11.02 0.96
N CYS A 156 -12.54 -11.09 1.59
CA CYS A 156 -12.75 -10.55 2.93
C CYS A 156 -11.88 -11.27 3.97
N PHE A 157 -11.81 -12.58 3.92
CA PHE A 157 -10.95 -13.35 4.82
C PHE A 157 -9.47 -13.00 4.66
N ARG A 158 -8.98 -12.93 3.43
CA ARG A 158 -7.60 -12.57 3.12
C ARG A 158 -7.26 -11.13 3.51
N PHE A 159 -8.25 -10.24 3.47
CA PHE A 159 -8.09 -8.87 3.97
C PHE A 159 -7.91 -8.84 5.49
N LEU A 160 -8.68 -9.64 6.23
CA LEU A 160 -8.65 -9.69 7.69
C LEU A 160 -7.49 -10.51 8.26
N PHE A 161 -7.14 -11.62 7.60
CA PHE A 161 -6.16 -12.59 8.07
C PHE A 161 -5.08 -12.89 7.01
N PRO A 162 -4.31 -11.88 6.59
CA PRO A 162 -3.33 -12.04 5.50
C PRO A 162 -2.23 -13.07 5.80
N ALA A 163 -1.92 -13.30 7.08
CA ALA A 163 -0.92 -14.28 7.49
C ALA A 163 -1.36 -15.73 7.26
N VAL A 164 -2.68 -16.00 7.15
CA VAL A 164 -3.22 -17.37 7.01
C VAL A 164 -3.26 -17.81 5.55
N LYS A 165 -3.73 -16.94 4.64
CA LYS A 165 -4.02 -17.32 3.25
C LYS A 165 -3.40 -16.36 2.22
N GLY A 166 -2.49 -15.49 2.65
CA GLY A 166 -1.95 -14.39 1.85
C GLY A 166 -2.91 -13.20 1.79
N GLY A 167 -2.34 -12.00 1.70
CA GLY A 167 -3.10 -10.75 1.67
C GLY A 167 -3.71 -10.43 0.31
N ILE A 168 -4.50 -9.37 0.28
CA ILE A 168 -5.00 -8.72 -0.93
C ILE A 168 -4.49 -7.28 -0.98
N ASN A 169 -4.52 -6.66 -2.17
CA ASN A 169 -4.26 -5.23 -2.29
C ASN A 169 -5.60 -4.46 -2.22
N PRO A 170 -5.95 -3.85 -1.07
CA PRO A 170 -7.22 -3.16 -0.90
C PRO A 170 -7.37 -1.94 -1.84
N ALA A 171 -6.27 -1.31 -2.25
CA ALA A 171 -6.31 -0.16 -3.16
C ALA A 171 -6.88 -0.51 -4.55
N ARG A 172 -6.85 -1.79 -4.94
CA ARG A 172 -7.43 -2.26 -6.21
C ARG A 172 -8.88 -2.71 -6.10
N LEU A 173 -9.36 -2.96 -4.88
CA LEU A 173 -10.62 -3.63 -4.62
C LEU A 173 -11.64 -2.73 -3.92
N VAL A 174 -11.16 -1.85 -3.04
CA VAL A 174 -12.03 -0.93 -2.28
C VAL A 174 -12.28 0.34 -3.08
N PRO A 175 -13.50 0.89 -3.08
CA PRO A 175 -13.80 2.17 -3.74
C PRO A 175 -12.85 3.29 -3.33
N HIS A 176 -12.39 4.08 -4.30
CA HIS A 176 -11.43 5.18 -4.07
C HIS A 176 -11.88 6.16 -2.98
N GLU A 177 -13.18 6.42 -2.87
CA GLU A 177 -13.73 7.30 -1.83
C GLU A 177 -13.45 6.76 -0.41
N ILE A 178 -13.66 5.46 -0.18
CA ILE A 178 -13.37 4.82 1.11
C ILE A 178 -11.86 4.84 1.36
N MET A 179 -11.04 4.56 0.34
CA MET A 179 -9.57 4.62 0.47
C MET A 179 -9.08 6.03 0.80
N ASN A 180 -9.64 7.07 0.18
CA ASN A 180 -9.28 8.46 0.48
C ASN A 180 -9.67 8.84 1.91
N ARG A 181 -10.85 8.44 2.38
CA ARG A 181 -11.27 8.66 3.78
C ARG A 181 -10.38 7.88 4.75
N ARG A 182 -9.97 6.66 4.39
CA ARG A 182 -9.01 5.90 5.20
C ARG A 182 -7.68 6.63 5.35
N MET A 183 -7.09 7.09 4.25
CA MET A 183 -5.85 7.88 4.30
C MET A 183 -6.00 9.15 5.13
N ALA A 184 -7.10 9.88 4.98
CA ALA A 184 -7.36 11.08 5.76
C ALA A 184 -7.50 10.78 7.26
N SER A 185 -8.18 9.70 7.62
CA SER A 185 -8.33 9.23 9.00
C SER A 185 -6.99 8.81 9.59
N ASP A 186 -6.19 8.04 8.86
CA ASP A 186 -4.84 7.62 9.30
C ASP A 186 -3.94 8.83 9.56
N MET A 187 -3.92 9.82 8.66
CA MET A 187 -3.16 11.05 8.84
C MET A 187 -3.64 11.85 10.05
N SER A 188 -4.96 11.99 10.23
CA SER A 188 -5.56 12.67 11.38
C SER A 188 -5.19 11.97 12.68
N MET A 189 -5.32 10.66 12.74
CA MET A 189 -4.96 9.83 13.88
C MET A 189 -3.46 9.96 14.22
N MET A 190 -2.58 9.84 13.23
CA MET A 190 -1.12 9.96 13.43
C MET A 190 -0.74 11.33 14.00
N ARG A 191 -1.30 12.42 13.44
CA ARG A 191 -1.02 13.78 13.94
C ARG A 191 -1.55 14.01 15.34
N ALA A 192 -2.78 13.58 15.62
CA ALA A 192 -3.41 13.74 16.94
C ALA A 192 -2.66 12.93 18.01
N ALA A 193 -2.19 11.74 17.70
CA ALA A 193 -1.42 10.90 18.60
C ALA A 193 -0.02 11.44 18.91
N TYR A 194 0.53 12.31 18.07
CA TYR A 194 1.84 12.93 18.25
C TYR A 194 1.75 14.31 18.97
N GLY A 195 0.56 14.88 18.99
CA GLY A 195 0.29 16.22 19.52
C GLY A 195 0.22 16.28 21.05
N PRO A 196 -0.03 17.49 21.60
CA PRO A 196 -0.09 17.72 23.06
C PRO A 196 -1.27 17.00 23.74
N ASN A 197 -2.33 16.68 23.00
CA ASN A 197 -3.53 16.02 23.50
C ASN A 197 -3.50 14.51 23.31
N LYS A 198 -2.30 13.93 23.18
CA LYS A 198 -2.17 12.48 23.05
C LYS A 198 -2.77 11.75 24.25
N HIS A 199 -3.44 10.64 23.94
CA HIS A 199 -4.04 9.77 24.96
C HIS A 199 -2.97 8.93 25.67
N THR A 200 -3.23 8.60 26.93
CA THR A 200 -2.42 7.65 27.71
C THR A 200 -3.36 6.56 28.23
N VAL A 201 -3.16 5.34 27.77
CA VAL A 201 -3.95 4.19 28.21
C VAL A 201 -3.71 3.90 29.69
N THR A 202 -4.76 3.85 30.50
CA THR A 202 -4.70 3.56 31.93
C THR A 202 -5.07 2.11 32.23
N ALA A 203 -4.68 1.62 33.41
CA ALA A 203 -5.09 0.30 33.88
C ALA A 203 -6.61 0.20 34.05
N GLU A 204 -7.26 1.28 34.47
CA GLU A 204 -8.71 1.36 34.60
C GLU A 204 -9.40 1.24 33.24
N GLU A 205 -8.91 1.95 32.21
CA GLU A 205 -9.41 1.84 30.84
C GLU A 205 -9.33 0.40 30.33
N LYS A 206 -8.18 -0.27 30.52
CA LYS A 206 -8.00 -1.68 30.14
C LYS A 206 -9.01 -2.59 30.85
N GLN A 207 -9.22 -2.38 32.15
CA GLN A 207 -10.18 -3.18 32.92
C GLN A 207 -11.61 -2.98 32.44
N LEU A 208 -12.02 -1.73 32.17
CA LEU A 208 -13.33 -1.41 31.60
C LEU A 208 -13.52 -2.01 30.21
N ALA A 209 -12.49 -1.95 29.36
CA ALA A 209 -12.52 -2.55 28.03
C ALA A 209 -12.68 -4.08 28.09
N LEU A 210 -12.03 -4.76 29.03
CA LEU A 210 -12.22 -6.20 29.26
C LEU A 210 -13.65 -6.53 29.70
N GLN A 211 -14.24 -5.72 30.58
CA GLN A 211 -15.63 -5.89 31.00
C GLN A 211 -16.62 -5.70 29.82
N ASP A 212 -16.37 -4.72 28.96
CA ASP A 212 -17.19 -4.50 27.76
C ASP A 212 -17.09 -5.68 26.77
N LEU A 213 -15.90 -6.22 26.54
CA LEU A 213 -15.72 -7.42 25.73
C LEU A 213 -16.45 -8.62 26.32
N GLN A 214 -16.37 -8.80 27.64
CA GLN A 214 -17.10 -9.86 28.35
C GLN A 214 -18.63 -9.69 28.23
N ALA A 215 -19.14 -8.47 28.19
CA ALA A 215 -20.57 -8.19 27.99
C ALA A 215 -21.02 -8.43 26.53
N ILE A 216 -20.15 -8.18 25.55
CA ILE A 216 -20.44 -8.40 24.12
C ILE A 216 -20.32 -9.90 23.73
N SER A 217 -19.35 -10.62 24.30
CA SER A 217 -19.03 -11.99 23.94
C SER A 217 -20.20 -12.98 23.95
N PRO A 218 -21.11 -12.99 24.94
CA PRO A 218 -22.25 -13.94 24.97
C PRO A 218 -23.14 -13.83 23.74
N GLY A 219 -23.40 -12.63 23.25
CA GLY A 219 -24.19 -12.42 22.03
C GLY A 219 -23.53 -13.00 20.77
N LEU A 220 -22.19 -12.87 20.67
CA LEU A 220 -21.44 -13.47 19.57
C LEU A 220 -21.39 -15.00 19.69
N VAL A 221 -21.16 -15.52 20.91
CA VAL A 221 -21.18 -16.98 21.16
C VAL A 221 -22.56 -17.57 20.85
N GLN A 222 -23.63 -16.90 21.23
CA GLN A 222 -24.99 -17.36 20.89
C GLN A 222 -25.23 -17.41 19.39
N ARG A 223 -24.69 -16.45 18.63
CA ARG A 223 -24.88 -16.33 17.17
C ARG A 223 -24.03 -17.31 16.38
N TYR A 224 -22.76 -17.44 16.74
CA TYR A 224 -21.76 -18.16 15.95
C TYR A 224 -21.32 -19.49 16.58
N GLY A 225 -21.75 -19.77 17.81
CA GLY A 225 -21.41 -21.03 18.50
C GLY A 225 -19.89 -21.24 18.57
N PRO A 226 -19.44 -22.47 18.25
CA PRO A 226 -18.00 -22.81 18.34
C PRO A 226 -17.15 -22.05 17.32
N ASP A 227 -17.71 -21.46 16.27
CA ASP A 227 -16.97 -20.74 15.25
C ASP A 227 -16.36 -19.44 15.77
N ILE A 228 -16.79 -18.94 16.92
CA ILE A 228 -16.15 -17.79 17.59
C ILE A 228 -14.65 -18.02 17.86
N GLN A 229 -14.21 -19.28 17.97
CA GLN A 229 -12.79 -19.62 18.14
C GLN A 229 -11.91 -19.19 16.97
N ILE A 230 -12.49 -18.89 15.81
CA ILE A 230 -11.77 -18.32 14.65
C ILE A 230 -11.06 -17.02 15.03
N MET A 231 -11.61 -16.24 15.96
CA MET A 231 -10.98 -15.00 16.42
C MET A 231 -9.64 -15.25 17.12
N ALA A 232 -9.50 -16.35 17.84
CA ALA A 232 -8.24 -16.75 18.51
C ALA A 232 -7.34 -17.59 17.60
N GLU A 233 -7.93 -18.36 16.70
CA GLU A 233 -7.22 -19.30 15.82
C GLU A 233 -7.73 -19.14 14.37
N PRO A 234 -7.29 -18.09 13.63
CA PRO A 234 -7.81 -17.80 12.28
C PRO A 234 -7.59 -18.92 11.26
N THR A 235 -6.63 -19.82 11.47
CA THR A 235 -6.42 -21.00 10.64
C THR A 235 -7.62 -21.97 10.63
N LYS A 236 -8.44 -21.95 11.68
CA LYS A 236 -9.69 -22.74 11.76
C LYS A 236 -10.80 -22.19 10.86
N ALA A 237 -10.60 -21.04 10.25
CA ALA A 237 -11.55 -20.43 9.33
C ALA A 237 -11.43 -20.96 7.88
N ILE A 238 -10.45 -21.77 7.57
CA ILE A 238 -10.33 -22.37 6.22
C ILE A 238 -11.57 -23.20 5.92
N GLY A 239 -12.29 -22.80 4.85
CA GLY A 239 -13.60 -23.34 4.50
C GLY A 239 -14.81 -22.69 5.23
N LYS A 240 -14.56 -21.66 6.06
CA LYS A 240 -15.54 -20.86 6.80
C LYS A 240 -15.27 -19.36 6.68
N GLU A 241 -14.70 -18.95 5.56
CA GLU A 241 -14.23 -17.57 5.32
C GLU A 241 -15.35 -16.54 5.54
N LYS A 242 -16.56 -16.86 5.07
CA LYS A 242 -17.76 -16.03 5.29
C LYS A 242 -18.04 -15.80 6.77
N ILE A 243 -18.06 -16.88 7.55
CA ILE A 243 -18.34 -16.81 9.00
C ILE A 243 -17.26 -15.97 9.70
N ALA A 244 -16.00 -16.13 9.34
CA ALA A 244 -14.92 -15.32 9.88
C ALA A 244 -15.12 -13.82 9.64
N CYS A 245 -15.53 -13.46 8.41
CA CYS A 245 -15.85 -12.07 8.08
C CYS A 245 -17.06 -11.53 8.85
N GLU A 246 -18.11 -12.31 8.97
CA GLU A 246 -19.31 -11.92 9.71
C GLU A 246 -19.02 -11.70 11.20
N ILE A 247 -18.23 -12.59 11.83
CA ILE A 247 -17.83 -12.46 13.25
C ILE A 247 -17.09 -11.13 13.47
N VAL A 248 -16.11 -10.80 12.62
CA VAL A 248 -15.33 -9.57 12.77
C VAL A 248 -16.20 -8.33 12.57
N GLN A 249 -17.07 -8.33 11.56
CA GLN A 249 -17.99 -7.21 11.31
C GLN A 249 -18.97 -7.01 12.46
N ASP A 250 -19.55 -8.09 12.98
CA ASP A 250 -20.48 -8.03 14.12
C ASP A 250 -19.79 -7.53 15.38
N LEU A 251 -18.60 -8.05 15.69
CA LEU A 251 -17.82 -7.61 16.85
C LEU A 251 -17.59 -6.10 16.81
N TRP A 252 -17.02 -5.57 15.74
CA TRP A 252 -16.74 -4.14 15.62
C TRP A 252 -18.01 -3.30 15.57
N SER A 253 -19.09 -3.82 14.96
CA SER A 253 -20.39 -3.14 14.98
C SER A 253 -20.98 -3.03 16.39
N GLN A 254 -20.77 -4.01 17.25
CA GLN A 254 -21.22 -3.96 18.65
C GLN A 254 -20.33 -3.05 19.49
N VAL A 255 -19.00 -3.11 19.29
CA VAL A 255 -18.06 -2.21 19.97
C VAL A 255 -18.38 -0.75 19.65
N LEU A 256 -18.66 -0.42 18.39
CA LEU A 256 -18.99 0.95 17.98
C LEU A 256 -20.35 1.47 18.48
N LYS A 257 -21.20 0.62 19.08
CA LYS A 257 -22.43 1.04 19.77
C LYS A 257 -22.20 1.48 21.23
N LEU A 258 -21.04 1.16 21.79
CA LEU A 258 -20.67 1.62 23.13
C LEU A 258 -20.48 3.15 23.16
N PRO A 259 -20.55 3.79 24.34
CA PRO A 259 -20.13 5.18 24.50
C PRO A 259 -18.69 5.39 23.99
N THR A 260 -18.40 6.55 23.39
CA THR A 260 -17.15 6.83 22.68
C THR A 260 -15.89 6.40 23.43
N ALA A 261 -15.73 6.78 24.69
CA ALA A 261 -14.55 6.42 25.48
C ALA A 261 -14.44 4.89 25.72
N ARG A 262 -15.57 4.22 25.94
CA ARG A 262 -15.61 2.76 26.15
C ARG A 262 -15.27 2.01 24.87
N ALA A 263 -15.86 2.42 23.74
CA ALA A 263 -15.55 1.85 22.43
C ALA A 263 -14.07 2.05 22.07
N ALA A 264 -13.53 3.25 22.29
CA ALA A 264 -12.10 3.54 22.03
C ALA A 264 -11.19 2.67 22.90
N GLY A 265 -11.51 2.47 24.18
CA GLY A 265 -10.79 1.59 25.09
C GLY A 265 -10.76 0.14 24.59
N VAL A 266 -11.91 -0.40 24.16
CA VAL A 266 -11.99 -1.75 23.58
C VAL A 266 -11.15 -1.87 22.29
N ILE A 267 -11.22 -0.87 21.41
CA ILE A 267 -10.45 -0.87 20.16
C ILE A 267 -8.94 -0.87 20.47
N ARG A 268 -8.48 -0.01 21.38
CA ARG A 268 -7.07 0.02 21.79
C ARG A 268 -6.63 -1.30 22.40
N LEU A 269 -7.42 -1.88 23.31
CA LEU A 269 -7.10 -3.16 23.92
C LEU A 269 -6.93 -4.25 22.87
N MET A 270 -7.90 -4.43 21.99
CA MET A 270 -7.87 -5.50 20.97
C MET A 270 -6.79 -5.33 19.93
N LEU A 271 -6.39 -4.10 19.63
CA LEU A 271 -5.33 -3.79 18.68
C LEU A 271 -3.98 -3.52 19.36
N SER A 272 -3.86 -3.79 20.66
CA SER A 272 -2.58 -3.69 21.38
C SER A 272 -1.70 -4.91 21.09
N ALA A 273 -0.37 -4.71 21.25
CA ALA A 273 0.60 -5.82 21.14
C ALA A 273 0.41 -6.89 22.24
N GLU A 274 -0.34 -6.58 23.30
CA GLU A 274 -0.61 -7.51 24.40
C GLU A 274 -1.65 -8.58 24.01
N MET A 275 -2.42 -8.34 22.95
CA MET A 275 -3.48 -9.23 22.46
C MET A 275 -3.12 -9.95 21.16
N GLN A 276 -1.99 -9.62 20.55
CA GLN A 276 -1.46 -10.22 19.34
C GLN A 276 -0.37 -11.24 19.67
#